data_0b96286aa6c467a98bb125c25313d87b
#
_entry.id   0b96286aa6c467a98bb125c25313d87b
#
_cell.length_a   1.000
_cell.length_b   1.000
_cell.length_c   1.000
_cell.angle_alpha   90.00
_cell.angle_beta   90.00
_cell.angle_gamma   90.00
#
_symmetry.space_group_name_H-M   'P 1'
#
loop_
_entity.id
_entity.type
_entity.pdbx_description
1 polymer ?
#
loop_
_entity_poly.entity_id
_entity_poly.type
_entity_poly.pdbx_seq_one_letter_code
_entity_poly.pdbx_strand_id
1 'polypeptide(L)'
;MRDDPQASLNRANHPWCPDALAQLTLPPLDWIRDQVEREDPHMAVPSFESLMLPALSALGDGTVRRPKEVYEKVATQLELSEADQDELLPSGAMSRYHNRILWCLHHMKRAVVIESPGRGLYVITERGRALLAESPPEIRTKTLERYPEYMEFVERSRRKPGVVVPPVDEAASPEERLVLAYEEMQDHIAAEVLDNLRVVEPRRFEDIVLKVLTAMGYGGSDPERASLTARSHDGGLDGVINEDALGLDQLVVQAKRYTSPVDVKLIREFAGSLDEHGTDKGVFFTTDKFTGPAVEYARSIKKRIVLIDGLELARLMVLHGVGVSVTRVLSISRVDNDFFDEPD
;
A
#
# COMPACT_ATOMS: atom_id res chain seq x y z
N MET A 1 -47.01 11.05 -8.18
CA MET A 1 -45.63 10.58 -8.13
C MET A 1 -45.12 10.88 -6.72
N ARG A 2 -44.92 9.85 -5.92
CA ARG A 2 -44.43 10.00 -4.54
C ARG A 2 -42.95 9.72 -4.59
N ASP A 3 -42.14 10.73 -4.25
CA ASP A 3 -40.71 10.60 -4.11
C ASP A 3 -40.41 9.67 -2.93
N ASP A 4 -39.61 8.64 -3.17
CA ASP A 4 -39.16 7.66 -2.18
C ASP A 4 -37.93 8.21 -1.44
N PRO A 5 -38.05 8.50 -0.13
CA PRO A 5 -36.91 9.07 0.65
C PRO A 5 -35.71 8.11 0.85
N GLN A 6 -35.91 6.81 0.56
CA GLN A 6 -34.83 5.83 0.74
C GLN A 6 -33.82 5.77 -0.44
N ALA A 7 -34.20 6.33 -1.60
CA ALA A 7 -33.27 6.39 -2.74
C ALA A 7 -32.15 7.42 -2.58
N SER A 8 -32.28 8.39 -1.65
CA SER A 8 -31.28 9.42 -1.40
C SER A 8 -30.18 8.98 -0.40
N LEU A 9 -30.50 8.07 0.52
CA LEU A 9 -29.55 7.58 1.55
C LEU A 9 -28.53 6.58 1.02
N ASN A 10 -28.84 5.86 -0.07
CA ASN A 10 -27.92 4.90 -0.68
C ASN A 10 -26.87 5.54 -1.62
N ARG A 11 -26.99 6.82 -1.96
CA ARG A 11 -25.97 7.52 -2.76
C ARG A 11 -24.82 8.08 -1.95
N ALA A 12 -25.02 8.38 -0.68
CA ALA A 12 -24.01 8.98 0.19
C ALA A 12 -22.96 7.97 0.72
N ASN A 13 -23.26 6.66 0.71
CA ASN A 13 -22.37 5.61 1.17
C ASN A 13 -21.69 4.82 0.05
N HIS A 14 -21.72 5.31 -1.19
CA HIS A 14 -20.99 4.67 -2.27
C HIS A 14 -19.53 5.15 -2.22
N PRO A 15 -18.51 4.26 -2.21
CA PRO A 15 -17.08 4.62 -2.13
C PRO A 15 -16.58 5.47 -3.31
N TRP A 16 -17.43 5.78 -4.27
CA TRP A 16 -17.17 6.60 -5.46
C TRP A 16 -18.05 7.86 -5.52
N CYS A 17 -18.59 8.32 -4.37
CA CYS A 17 -19.23 9.62 -4.34
C CYS A 17 -18.15 10.71 -4.49
N PRO A 18 -18.26 11.66 -5.43
CA PRO A 18 -17.32 12.77 -5.57
C PRO A 18 -17.11 13.55 -4.26
N ASP A 19 -18.11 13.59 -3.39
CA ASP A 19 -18.06 14.25 -2.09
C ASP A 19 -17.20 13.52 -1.04
N ALA A 20 -16.93 12.21 -1.22
CA ALA A 20 -16.04 11.45 -0.33
C ALA A 20 -14.55 11.74 -0.63
N LEU A 21 -14.23 12.17 -1.84
CA LEU A 21 -12.88 12.56 -2.24
C LEU A 21 -12.51 13.98 -1.76
N ALA A 22 -13.50 14.82 -1.45
CA ALA A 22 -13.28 16.18 -0.96
C ALA A 22 -12.81 16.27 0.51
N GLN A 23 -12.77 15.15 1.24
CA GLN A 23 -12.28 15.07 2.63
C GLN A 23 -10.87 14.50 2.78
N LEU A 24 -10.21 14.14 1.68
CA LEU A 24 -8.80 13.78 1.70
C LEU A 24 -7.98 15.07 1.82
N THR A 25 -7.61 15.40 3.05
CA THR A 25 -6.54 16.38 3.29
C THR A 25 -5.30 15.91 2.55
N LEU A 26 -4.73 16.80 1.72
CA LEU A 26 -3.48 16.57 1.00
C LEU A 26 -2.42 16.03 1.97
N PRO A 27 -1.76 14.93 1.66
CA PRO A 27 -0.63 14.50 2.46
C PRO A 27 0.43 15.60 2.39
N PRO A 28 1.04 15.98 3.53
CA PRO A 28 2.12 16.97 3.55
C PRO A 28 3.29 16.48 2.68
N LEU A 29 4.07 17.40 2.14
CA LEU A 29 5.27 17.08 1.33
C LEU A 29 6.23 16.09 2.04
N ASP A 30 6.23 16.11 3.36
CA ASP A 30 6.97 15.16 4.19
C ASP A 30 6.52 13.71 4.00
N TRP A 31 5.26 13.46 3.60
CA TRP A 31 4.76 12.12 3.30
C TRP A 31 5.42 11.51 2.04
N ILE A 32 5.69 12.33 1.02
CA ILE A 32 6.42 11.89 -0.20
C ILE A 32 7.85 11.50 0.19
N ARG A 33 8.46 12.25 1.11
CA ARG A 33 9.80 11.97 1.62
C ARG A 33 9.88 10.66 2.40
N ASP A 34 8.88 10.39 3.24
CA ASP A 34 8.81 9.15 4.03
C ASP A 34 8.58 7.90 3.18
N GLN A 35 7.97 8.01 1.98
CA GLN A 35 7.81 6.88 1.06
C GLN A 35 9.13 6.51 0.35
N VAL A 36 10.02 7.48 0.13
CA VAL A 36 11.31 7.27 -0.57
C VAL A 36 12.37 6.66 0.36
N GLU A 37 12.26 6.86 1.68
CA GLU A 37 13.26 6.40 2.66
C GLU A 37 12.97 5.01 3.26
N ARG A 38 11.92 4.32 2.84
CA ARG A 38 11.64 2.94 3.29
C ARG A 38 12.54 1.94 2.56
N GLU A 39 13.81 1.90 2.94
CA GLU A 39 14.59 0.68 2.84
C GLU A 39 13.94 -0.37 3.75
N ASP A 40 13.78 -1.58 3.22
CA ASP A 40 13.11 -2.74 3.80
C ASP A 40 13.62 -3.01 5.24
N PRO A 41 12.87 -2.70 6.30
CA PRO A 41 13.31 -3.04 7.63
C PRO A 41 12.98 -4.51 7.88
N HIS A 42 13.96 -5.30 8.21
CA HIS A 42 13.95 -6.58 8.89
C HIS A 42 12.55 -7.14 9.15
N MET A 43 12.15 -8.18 8.42
CA MET A 43 10.92 -8.91 8.73
C MET A 43 11.07 -9.63 10.07
N ALA A 44 10.79 -8.92 11.16
CA ALA A 44 10.83 -9.47 12.51
C ALA A 44 9.65 -10.41 12.80
N VAL A 45 8.51 -10.22 12.11
CA VAL A 45 7.34 -11.10 12.27
C VAL A 45 7.56 -12.43 11.55
N PRO A 46 7.58 -13.59 12.25
CA PRO A 46 7.78 -14.89 11.64
C PRO A 46 6.72 -15.22 10.56
N SER A 47 7.06 -16.08 9.61
CA SER A 47 6.13 -16.53 8.58
C SER A 47 4.86 -17.18 9.18
N PHE A 48 3.75 -17.19 8.43
CA PHE A 48 2.54 -17.81 8.97
C PHE A 48 2.72 -19.31 9.26
N GLU A 49 3.53 -20.03 8.47
CA GLU A 49 3.84 -21.42 8.76
C GLU A 49 4.66 -21.59 10.04
N SER A 50 5.65 -20.72 10.27
CA SER A 50 6.45 -20.72 11.51
C SER A 50 5.60 -20.41 12.75
N LEU A 51 4.49 -19.69 12.58
CA LEU A 51 3.54 -19.38 13.65
C LEU A 51 2.54 -20.49 13.95
N MET A 52 2.42 -21.56 13.10
CA MET A 52 1.46 -22.63 13.32
C MET A 52 1.71 -23.42 14.60
N LEU A 53 2.95 -23.81 14.86
CA LEU A 53 3.30 -24.55 16.08
C LEU A 53 3.10 -23.69 17.35
N PRO A 54 3.59 -22.44 17.44
CA PRO A 54 3.29 -21.53 18.53
C PRO A 54 1.78 -21.33 18.77
N ALA A 55 1.00 -21.12 17.70
CA ALA A 55 -0.44 -20.94 17.79
C ALA A 55 -1.18 -22.19 18.30
N LEU A 56 -0.78 -23.39 17.86
CA LEU A 56 -1.34 -24.64 18.37
C LEU A 56 -0.93 -24.84 19.84
N SER A 57 0.32 -24.56 20.20
CA SER A 57 0.82 -24.64 21.57
C SER A 57 0.08 -23.69 22.52
N ALA A 58 -0.26 -22.49 22.05
CA ALA A 58 -1.06 -21.55 22.81
C ALA A 58 -2.46 -22.09 23.20
N LEU A 59 -2.99 -23.05 22.47
CA LEU A 59 -4.25 -23.73 22.74
C LEU A 59 -4.04 -25.08 23.45
N GLY A 60 -2.79 -25.51 23.66
CA GLY A 60 -2.42 -26.87 24.12
C GLY A 60 -3.00 -27.25 25.49
N ASP A 61 -3.32 -26.31 26.36
CA ASP A 61 -3.94 -26.55 27.66
C ASP A 61 -5.44 -26.91 27.57
N GLY A 62 -6.03 -26.86 26.38
CA GLY A 62 -7.45 -27.18 26.16
C GLY A 62 -8.42 -26.07 26.56
N THR A 63 -7.93 -24.91 26.92
CA THR A 63 -8.79 -23.76 27.23
C THR A 63 -9.35 -23.16 25.95
N VAL A 64 -10.66 -22.86 25.94
CA VAL A 64 -11.31 -22.12 24.82
C VAL A 64 -10.81 -20.68 24.81
N ARG A 65 -10.31 -20.21 23.67
CA ARG A 65 -9.72 -18.87 23.51
C ARG A 65 -10.28 -18.12 22.33
N ARG A 66 -10.33 -16.79 22.47
CA ARG A 66 -10.52 -15.87 21.35
C ARG A 66 -9.18 -15.64 20.63
N PRO A 67 -9.19 -15.23 19.35
CA PRO A 67 -7.97 -14.90 18.61
C PRO A 67 -7.03 -13.96 19.37
N LYS A 68 -7.56 -12.92 20.01
CA LYS A 68 -6.78 -11.96 20.79
C LYS A 68 -5.92 -12.63 21.87
N GLU A 69 -6.48 -13.59 22.60
CA GLU A 69 -5.76 -14.34 23.64
C GLU A 69 -4.68 -15.24 23.04
N VAL A 70 -4.90 -15.75 21.81
CA VAL A 70 -3.88 -16.50 21.06
C VAL A 70 -2.76 -15.57 20.64
N TYR A 71 -3.07 -14.36 20.13
CA TYR A 71 -2.05 -13.35 19.76
C TYR A 71 -1.15 -13.03 20.95
N GLU A 72 -1.72 -12.68 22.10
CA GLU A 72 -0.99 -12.33 23.31
C GLU A 72 -0.05 -13.46 23.77
N LYS A 73 -0.53 -14.70 23.76
CA LYS A 73 0.28 -15.87 24.15
C LYS A 73 1.42 -16.15 23.18
N VAL A 74 1.16 -16.11 21.87
CA VAL A 74 2.18 -16.35 20.85
C VAL A 74 3.22 -15.23 20.84
N ALA A 75 2.80 -13.97 20.97
CA ALA A 75 3.70 -12.83 21.07
C ALA A 75 4.63 -12.95 22.29
N THR A 76 4.10 -13.33 23.44
CA THR A 76 4.88 -13.58 24.65
C THR A 76 5.85 -14.76 24.47
N GLN A 77 5.41 -15.86 23.84
CA GLN A 77 6.25 -17.05 23.59
C GLN A 77 7.43 -16.75 22.65
N LEU A 78 7.23 -15.88 21.66
CA LEU A 78 8.23 -15.52 20.66
C LEU A 78 8.97 -14.23 21.00
N GLU A 79 8.67 -13.59 22.13
CA GLU A 79 9.28 -12.33 22.58
C GLU A 79 9.15 -11.20 21.52
N LEU A 80 8.00 -11.15 20.81
CA LEU A 80 7.76 -10.14 19.79
C LEU A 80 7.59 -8.77 20.42
N SER A 81 8.27 -7.76 19.88
CA SER A 81 8.10 -6.38 20.31
C SER A 81 6.71 -5.82 19.99
N GLU A 82 6.27 -4.76 20.67
CA GLU A 82 5.02 -4.06 20.34
C GLU A 82 5.07 -3.55 18.89
N ALA A 83 6.21 -3.06 18.41
CA ALA A 83 6.39 -2.59 17.05
C ALA A 83 6.15 -3.71 16.02
N ASP A 84 6.66 -4.93 16.27
CA ASP A 84 6.43 -6.08 15.39
C ASP A 84 4.96 -6.52 15.39
N GLN A 85 4.28 -6.43 16.53
CA GLN A 85 2.87 -6.78 16.65
C GLN A 85 1.95 -5.76 15.95
N ASP A 86 2.35 -4.49 15.92
CA ASP A 86 1.58 -3.38 15.35
C ASP A 86 1.92 -3.12 13.87
N GLU A 87 2.94 -3.79 13.30
CA GLU A 87 3.29 -3.67 11.90
C GLU A 87 2.07 -3.98 11.02
N LEU A 88 1.57 -2.96 10.31
CA LEU A 88 0.38 -3.11 9.48
C LEU A 88 0.69 -3.79 8.15
N LEU A 89 -0.28 -4.52 7.62
CA LEU A 89 -0.29 -4.89 6.21
C LEU A 89 -0.30 -3.63 5.34
N PRO A 90 0.23 -3.67 4.11
CA PRO A 90 0.18 -2.53 3.19
C PRO A 90 -1.23 -1.97 2.97
N SER A 91 -2.27 -2.79 3.14
CA SER A 91 -3.67 -2.36 3.12
C SER A 91 -4.09 -1.47 4.29
N GLY A 92 -3.25 -1.35 5.34
CA GLY A 92 -3.56 -0.64 6.58
C GLY A 92 -4.72 -1.22 7.42
N ALA A 93 -5.36 -2.29 6.97
CA ALA A 93 -6.60 -2.80 7.56
C ALA A 93 -6.38 -3.66 8.82
N MET A 94 -5.21 -4.28 8.95
CA MET A 94 -4.90 -5.21 10.04
C MET A 94 -3.39 -5.33 10.22
N SER A 95 -2.94 -5.66 11.43
CA SER A 95 -1.53 -6.00 11.67
C SER A 95 -1.15 -7.29 10.92
N ARG A 96 0.05 -7.31 10.34
CA ARG A 96 0.65 -8.45 9.66
C ARG A 96 0.70 -9.68 10.57
N TYR A 97 1.09 -9.48 11.81
CA TYR A 97 1.15 -10.52 12.83
C TYR A 97 -0.23 -11.15 13.09
N HIS A 98 -1.25 -10.32 13.35
CA HIS A 98 -2.61 -10.81 13.58
C HIS A 98 -3.17 -11.55 12.36
N ASN A 99 -2.94 -11.03 11.16
CA ASN A 99 -3.34 -11.68 9.92
C ASN A 99 -2.73 -13.08 9.81
N ARG A 100 -1.42 -13.21 10.03
CA ARG A 100 -0.71 -14.51 9.97
C ARG A 100 -1.26 -15.52 10.98
N ILE A 101 -1.55 -15.12 12.22
CA ILE A 101 -2.18 -16.00 13.22
C ILE A 101 -3.58 -16.42 12.79
N LEU A 102 -4.40 -15.54 12.23
CA LEU A 102 -5.74 -15.91 11.74
C LEU A 102 -5.65 -16.95 10.63
N TRP A 103 -4.66 -16.85 9.75
CA TRP A 103 -4.42 -17.89 8.73
C TRP A 103 -3.95 -19.20 9.34
N CYS A 104 -3.10 -19.19 10.37
CA CYS A 104 -2.76 -20.40 11.13
C CYS A 104 -4.01 -21.08 11.69
N LEU A 105 -4.87 -20.33 12.39
CA LEU A 105 -6.12 -20.85 12.96
C LEU A 105 -7.06 -21.38 11.86
N HIS A 106 -7.13 -20.70 10.71
CA HIS A 106 -7.93 -21.17 9.57
C HIS A 106 -7.46 -22.54 9.06
N HIS A 107 -6.18 -22.71 8.76
CA HIS A 107 -5.61 -23.97 8.27
C HIS A 107 -5.74 -25.09 9.29
N MET A 108 -5.42 -24.82 10.56
CA MET A 108 -5.53 -25.79 11.65
C MET A 108 -6.97 -26.24 11.88
N LYS A 109 -7.95 -25.35 11.74
CA LYS A 109 -9.38 -25.71 11.81
C LYS A 109 -9.78 -26.63 10.64
N ARG A 110 -9.27 -26.39 9.42
CA ARG A 110 -9.52 -27.25 8.25
C ARG A 110 -8.92 -28.64 8.41
N ALA A 111 -7.80 -28.76 9.11
CA ALA A 111 -7.18 -30.03 9.46
C ALA A 111 -7.82 -30.72 10.67
N VAL A 112 -8.80 -30.10 11.31
CA VAL A 112 -9.46 -30.57 12.54
C VAL A 112 -8.47 -30.81 13.69
N VAL A 113 -7.34 -30.10 13.70
CA VAL A 113 -6.43 -30.07 14.87
C VAL A 113 -6.86 -29.05 15.93
N ILE A 114 -7.68 -28.10 15.53
CA ILE A 114 -8.47 -27.24 16.43
C ILE A 114 -9.93 -27.23 15.97
N GLU A 115 -10.83 -26.89 16.86
CA GLU A 115 -12.25 -26.68 16.57
C GLU A 115 -12.73 -25.33 17.08
N SER A 116 -13.91 -24.94 16.63
CA SER A 116 -14.57 -23.70 17.05
C SER A 116 -15.88 -24.04 17.76
N PRO A 117 -15.89 -24.15 19.10
CA PRO A 117 -17.08 -24.47 19.87
C PRO A 117 -18.14 -23.38 19.84
N GLY A 118 -17.77 -22.21 19.39
CA GLY A 118 -18.62 -21.05 19.22
C GLY A 118 -17.95 -20.03 18.33
N ARG A 119 -18.68 -18.98 17.98
CA ARG A 119 -18.19 -17.92 17.10
C ARG A 119 -16.95 -17.22 17.67
N GLY A 120 -15.88 -17.16 16.86
CA GLY A 120 -14.63 -16.51 17.27
C GLY A 120 -13.94 -17.19 18.46
N LEU A 121 -14.31 -18.43 18.78
CA LEU A 121 -13.69 -19.23 19.81
C LEU A 121 -12.93 -20.40 19.20
N TYR A 122 -11.79 -20.74 19.77
CA TYR A 122 -10.94 -21.82 19.32
C TYR A 122 -10.48 -22.67 20.50
N VAL A 123 -10.43 -23.98 20.28
CA VAL A 123 -9.91 -24.94 21.23
C VAL A 123 -9.20 -26.06 20.51
N ILE A 124 -8.17 -26.62 21.14
CA ILE A 124 -7.44 -27.76 20.61
C ILE A 124 -8.29 -29.03 20.67
N THR A 125 -8.27 -29.82 19.61
CA THR A 125 -8.91 -31.16 19.57
C THR A 125 -7.97 -32.23 20.11
N GLU A 126 -8.48 -33.48 20.24
CA GLU A 126 -7.65 -34.62 20.56
C GLU A 126 -6.56 -34.85 19.50
N ARG A 127 -6.90 -34.63 18.20
CA ARG A 127 -5.94 -34.69 17.09
C ARG A 127 -4.83 -33.66 17.23
N GLY A 128 -5.18 -32.42 17.62
CA GLY A 128 -4.20 -31.38 17.87
C GLY A 128 -3.27 -31.71 19.05
N ARG A 129 -3.81 -32.29 20.14
CA ARG A 129 -2.98 -32.76 21.26
C ARG A 129 -2.03 -33.88 20.83
N ALA A 130 -2.51 -34.83 20.02
CA ALA A 130 -1.66 -35.89 19.47
C ALA A 130 -0.54 -35.32 18.60
N LEU A 131 -0.84 -34.30 17.76
CA LEU A 131 0.17 -33.63 16.95
C LEU A 131 1.23 -32.91 17.82
N LEU A 132 0.84 -32.23 18.89
CA LEU A 132 1.79 -31.62 19.83
C LEU A 132 2.62 -32.67 20.58
N ALA A 133 2.03 -33.83 20.95
CA ALA A 133 2.73 -34.89 21.64
C ALA A 133 3.84 -35.53 20.79
N GLU A 134 3.76 -35.45 19.44
CA GLU A 134 4.84 -35.85 18.54
C GLU A 134 6.08 -34.96 18.65
N SER A 135 5.96 -33.79 19.34
CA SER A 135 7.01 -32.79 19.48
C SER A 135 7.67 -32.38 18.14
N PRO A 136 6.89 -32.04 17.11
CA PRO A 136 7.44 -31.70 15.83
C PRO A 136 8.30 -30.43 15.95
N PRO A 137 9.42 -30.32 15.21
CA PRO A 137 10.22 -29.09 15.21
C PRO A 137 9.46 -27.90 14.64
N GLU A 138 8.51 -28.14 13.75
CA GLU A 138 7.65 -27.15 13.12
C GLU A 138 6.33 -27.80 12.64
N ILE A 139 5.30 -27.00 12.47
CA ILE A 139 4.06 -27.39 11.79
C ILE A 139 3.92 -26.50 10.56
N ARG A 140 3.81 -27.13 9.39
CA ARG A 140 3.57 -26.46 8.11
C ARG A 140 2.25 -26.93 7.48
N THR A 141 1.80 -26.25 6.45
CA THR A 141 0.64 -26.70 5.64
C THR A 141 0.84 -28.13 5.16
N LYS A 142 2.06 -28.49 4.74
CA LYS A 142 2.43 -29.87 4.36
C LYS A 142 2.24 -30.88 5.49
N THR A 143 2.49 -30.49 6.74
CA THR A 143 2.23 -31.35 7.92
C THR A 143 0.73 -31.67 8.05
N LEU A 144 -0.12 -30.72 7.67
CA LEU A 144 -1.58 -30.85 7.74
C LEU A 144 -2.17 -31.71 6.60
N GLU A 145 -1.45 -31.87 5.48
CA GLU A 145 -1.86 -32.69 4.35
C GLU A 145 -2.05 -34.20 4.71
N ARG A 146 -1.49 -34.64 5.83
CA ARG A 146 -1.73 -36.00 6.34
C ARG A 146 -3.18 -36.25 6.80
N TYR A 147 -3.98 -35.19 6.96
CA TYR A 147 -5.37 -35.27 7.39
C TYR A 147 -6.33 -35.20 6.19
N PRO A 148 -7.24 -36.18 6.03
CA PRO A 148 -8.14 -36.24 4.88
C PRO A 148 -8.99 -34.99 4.67
N GLU A 149 -9.50 -34.39 5.76
CA GLU A 149 -10.34 -33.21 5.70
C GLU A 149 -9.57 -31.99 5.16
N TYR A 150 -8.29 -31.91 5.48
CA TYR A 150 -7.43 -30.85 4.95
C TYR A 150 -7.12 -31.05 3.46
N MET A 151 -6.87 -32.31 3.05
CA MET A 151 -6.67 -32.65 1.64
C MET A 151 -7.91 -32.33 0.80
N GLU A 152 -9.09 -32.64 1.30
CA GLU A 152 -10.34 -32.31 0.62
C GLU A 152 -10.49 -30.76 0.45
N PHE A 153 -10.13 -29.98 1.47
CA PHE A 153 -10.09 -28.51 1.40
C PHE A 153 -9.11 -28.03 0.33
N VAL A 154 -7.89 -28.55 0.29
CA VAL A 154 -6.85 -28.19 -0.69
C VAL A 154 -7.29 -28.52 -2.11
N GLU A 155 -7.87 -29.71 -2.34
CA GLU A 155 -8.35 -30.15 -3.65
C GLU A 155 -9.51 -29.28 -4.15
N ARG A 156 -10.45 -28.90 -3.29
CA ARG A 156 -11.54 -27.96 -3.65
C ARG A 156 -10.99 -26.59 -4.07
N SER A 157 -9.94 -26.12 -3.39
CA SER A 157 -9.29 -24.85 -3.73
C SER A 157 -8.54 -24.91 -5.07
N ARG A 158 -7.94 -26.06 -5.43
CA ARG A 158 -7.22 -26.28 -6.70
C ARG A 158 -8.14 -26.47 -7.91
N ARG A 159 -9.39 -26.87 -7.72
CA ARG A 159 -10.35 -27.13 -8.82
C ARG A 159 -10.88 -25.88 -9.54
N LYS A 160 -10.41 -24.67 -9.24
CA LYS A 160 -10.73 -23.48 -10.03
C LYS A 160 -9.84 -23.46 -11.27
N PRO A 161 -10.39 -23.63 -12.51
CA PRO A 161 -9.57 -23.65 -13.72
C PRO A 161 -8.95 -22.27 -13.99
N GLY A 162 -7.67 -22.24 -14.29
CA GLY A 162 -7.02 -21.09 -14.92
C GLY A 162 -6.03 -20.30 -14.08
N VAL A 163 -5.70 -20.68 -12.85
CA VAL A 163 -4.64 -20.02 -12.08
C VAL A 163 -3.41 -20.92 -12.03
N VAL A 164 -2.46 -20.69 -12.92
CA VAL A 164 -1.08 -21.16 -12.72
C VAL A 164 -0.51 -20.27 -11.63
N VAL A 165 -0.48 -20.75 -10.39
CA VAL A 165 0.20 -20.06 -9.29
C VAL A 165 1.70 -20.31 -9.48
N PRO A 166 2.54 -19.27 -9.68
CA PRO A 166 3.99 -19.42 -9.62
C PRO A 166 4.40 -20.02 -8.27
N PRO A 167 5.61 -20.58 -8.12
CA PRO A 167 6.12 -20.98 -6.82
C PRO A 167 6.24 -19.72 -5.95
N VAL A 168 5.23 -19.48 -5.15
CA VAL A 168 5.14 -18.34 -4.24
C VAL A 168 5.74 -18.78 -2.91
N ASP A 169 6.43 -17.86 -2.26
CA ASP A 169 6.91 -18.01 -0.90
C ASP A 169 5.76 -18.57 -0.02
N GLU A 170 5.84 -19.86 0.32
CA GLU A 170 4.86 -20.58 1.14
C GLU A 170 4.73 -19.94 2.54
N ALA A 171 5.62 -19.00 2.88
CA ALA A 171 5.67 -18.30 4.14
C ALA A 171 4.65 -17.16 4.27
N ALA A 172 4.14 -16.61 3.15
CA ALA A 172 3.23 -15.47 3.13
C ALA A 172 1.76 -15.91 3.12
N SER A 173 0.91 -15.19 3.86
CA SER A 173 -0.54 -15.42 3.85
C SER A 173 -1.15 -15.09 2.47
N PRO A 174 -2.35 -15.60 2.12
CA PRO A 174 -3.00 -15.24 0.86
C PRO A 174 -3.22 -13.75 0.67
N GLU A 175 -3.48 -12.98 1.74
CA GLU A 175 -3.60 -11.53 1.68
C GLU A 175 -2.27 -10.86 1.40
N GLU A 176 -1.19 -11.29 2.05
CA GLU A 176 0.16 -10.79 1.76
C GLU A 176 0.56 -11.07 0.31
N ARG A 177 0.29 -12.28 -0.18
CA ARG A 177 0.55 -12.63 -1.58
C ARG A 177 -0.24 -11.78 -2.57
N LEU A 178 -1.50 -11.44 -2.25
CA LEU A 178 -2.30 -10.56 -3.07
C LEU A 178 -1.69 -9.16 -3.12
N VAL A 179 -1.23 -8.64 -1.96
CA VAL A 179 -0.59 -7.32 -1.88
C VAL A 179 0.71 -7.32 -2.66
N LEU A 180 1.60 -8.30 -2.45
CA LEU A 180 2.86 -8.40 -3.19
C LEU A 180 2.63 -8.50 -4.71
N ALA A 181 1.67 -9.33 -5.15
CA ALA A 181 1.32 -9.42 -6.56
C ALA A 181 0.75 -8.11 -7.12
N TYR A 182 0.00 -7.36 -6.32
CA TYR A 182 -0.49 -6.04 -6.69
C TYR A 182 0.65 -5.03 -6.83
N GLU A 183 1.57 -4.99 -5.87
CA GLU A 183 2.75 -4.12 -5.90
C GLU A 183 3.64 -4.43 -7.12
N GLU A 184 3.89 -5.71 -7.41
CA GLU A 184 4.63 -6.14 -8.60
C GLU A 184 3.94 -5.66 -9.90
N MET A 185 2.61 -5.77 -9.98
CA MET A 185 1.85 -5.23 -11.11
C MET A 185 1.97 -3.71 -11.21
N GLN A 186 1.90 -2.97 -10.10
CA GLN A 186 2.06 -1.51 -10.09
C GLN A 186 3.46 -1.10 -10.54
N ASP A 187 4.50 -1.78 -10.07
CA ASP A 187 5.88 -1.51 -10.49
C ASP A 187 6.09 -1.81 -11.98
N HIS A 188 5.48 -2.86 -12.50
CA HIS A 188 5.52 -3.16 -13.94
C HIS A 188 4.85 -2.05 -14.77
N ILE A 189 3.66 -1.61 -14.37
CA ILE A 189 2.96 -0.51 -15.04
C ILE A 189 3.77 0.79 -14.93
N ALA A 190 4.38 1.08 -13.78
CA ALA A 190 5.23 2.25 -13.61
C ALA A 190 6.46 2.21 -14.54
N ALA A 191 7.06 1.03 -14.74
CA ALA A 191 8.16 0.87 -15.70
C ALA A 191 7.72 1.16 -17.15
N GLU A 192 6.55 0.67 -17.57
CA GLU A 192 6.00 0.97 -18.90
C GLU A 192 5.67 2.47 -19.07
N VAL A 193 5.11 3.10 -18.02
CA VAL A 193 4.85 4.56 -18.00
C VAL A 193 6.16 5.32 -18.15
N LEU A 194 7.21 4.93 -17.43
CA LEU A 194 8.54 5.55 -17.53
C LEU A 194 9.12 5.45 -18.92
N ASP A 195 9.02 4.29 -19.58
CA ASP A 195 9.50 4.12 -20.95
C ASP A 195 8.76 5.05 -21.92
N ASN A 196 7.46 5.23 -21.75
CA ASN A 196 6.69 6.20 -22.50
C ASN A 196 7.12 7.65 -22.21
N LEU A 197 7.36 8.01 -20.94
CA LEU A 197 7.83 9.35 -20.56
C LEU A 197 9.18 9.72 -21.18
N ARG A 198 10.06 8.74 -21.40
CA ARG A 198 11.38 8.96 -22.01
C ARG A 198 11.33 9.35 -23.48
N VAL A 199 10.23 9.03 -24.16
CA VAL A 199 10.08 9.27 -25.61
C VAL A 199 9.11 10.39 -25.98
N VAL A 200 8.27 10.87 -25.02
CA VAL A 200 7.34 11.98 -25.30
C VAL A 200 8.10 13.28 -25.61
N GLU A 201 7.47 14.17 -26.36
CA GLU A 201 7.99 15.51 -26.60
C GLU A 201 8.19 16.29 -25.31
N PRO A 202 9.25 17.14 -25.17
CA PRO A 202 9.54 17.88 -23.96
C PRO A 202 8.34 18.67 -23.41
N ARG A 203 7.63 19.42 -24.26
CA ARG A 203 6.42 20.16 -23.89
C ARG A 203 5.31 19.24 -23.35
N ARG A 204 5.18 18.05 -23.94
CA ARG A 204 4.20 17.09 -23.47
C ARG A 204 4.57 16.53 -22.09
N PHE A 205 5.88 16.39 -21.82
CA PHE A 205 6.37 15.99 -20.50
C PHE A 205 6.01 17.05 -19.44
N GLU A 206 6.21 18.32 -19.71
CA GLU A 206 5.80 19.45 -18.85
C GLU A 206 4.28 19.40 -18.57
N ASP A 207 3.44 19.23 -19.59
CA ASP A 207 1.99 19.08 -19.46
C ASP A 207 1.59 17.87 -18.59
N ILE A 208 2.32 16.75 -18.70
CA ILE A 208 2.08 15.54 -17.89
C ILE A 208 2.38 15.83 -16.44
N VAL A 209 3.52 16.45 -16.13
CA VAL A 209 3.91 16.83 -14.77
C VAL A 209 2.86 17.70 -14.11
N LEU A 210 2.38 18.71 -14.82
CA LEU A 210 1.31 19.58 -14.30
C LEU A 210 0.01 18.83 -14.04
N LYS A 211 -0.36 17.88 -14.90
CA LYS A 211 -1.53 17.01 -14.69
C LYS A 211 -1.38 16.13 -13.46
N VAL A 212 -0.18 15.60 -13.22
CA VAL A 212 0.09 14.80 -12.01
C VAL A 212 -0.08 15.66 -10.77
N LEU A 213 0.53 16.85 -10.73
CA LEU A 213 0.40 17.77 -9.62
C LEU A 213 -1.07 18.18 -9.37
N THR A 214 -1.82 18.43 -10.44
CA THR A 214 -3.26 18.73 -10.33
C THR A 214 -4.04 17.52 -9.79
N ALA A 215 -3.74 16.30 -10.25
CA ALA A 215 -4.37 15.07 -9.77
C ALA A 215 -4.01 14.77 -8.30
N MET A 216 -2.83 15.20 -7.84
CA MET A 216 -2.42 15.18 -6.44
C MET A 216 -3.12 16.26 -5.60
N GLY A 217 -3.85 17.21 -6.23
CA GLY A 217 -4.61 18.27 -5.58
C GLY A 217 -3.89 19.61 -5.48
N TYR A 218 -2.71 19.76 -6.07
CA TYR A 218 -2.04 21.06 -6.17
C TYR A 218 -2.76 21.96 -7.20
N GLY A 219 -2.85 23.26 -6.93
CA GLY A 219 -3.51 24.22 -7.81
C GLY A 219 -4.93 24.62 -7.39
N GLY A 220 -5.41 24.14 -6.25
CA GLY A 220 -6.73 24.45 -5.69
C GLY A 220 -7.88 23.76 -6.42
N SER A 221 -9.12 24.18 -6.11
CA SER A 221 -10.35 23.56 -6.63
C SER A 221 -10.69 23.94 -8.09
N ASP A 222 -9.87 24.75 -8.76
CA ASP A 222 -10.08 25.19 -10.14
C ASP A 222 -8.94 24.72 -11.06
N PRO A 223 -9.16 23.61 -11.82
CA PRO A 223 -8.14 23.08 -12.74
C PRO A 223 -7.73 24.08 -13.84
N GLU A 224 -8.59 25.04 -14.21
CA GLU A 224 -8.24 26.07 -15.19
C GLU A 224 -7.24 27.10 -14.62
N ARG A 225 -7.32 27.42 -13.33
CA ARG A 225 -6.36 28.27 -12.65
C ARG A 225 -4.98 27.62 -12.48
N ALA A 226 -4.92 26.32 -12.20
CA ALA A 226 -3.67 25.57 -12.17
C ALA A 226 -2.97 25.58 -13.55
N SER A 227 -3.75 25.55 -14.64
CA SER A 227 -3.19 25.59 -16.02
C SER A 227 -2.79 26.99 -16.50
N LEU A 228 -3.39 28.05 -15.94
CA LEU A 228 -3.15 29.44 -16.37
C LEU A 228 -1.91 30.06 -15.73
N THR A 229 -1.54 29.65 -14.50
CA THR A 229 -0.28 30.09 -13.87
C THR A 229 0.95 29.37 -14.42
N ALA A 230 0.75 28.26 -15.13
CA ALA A 230 1.83 27.41 -15.66
C ALA A 230 2.54 27.91 -16.91
N ARG A 231 2.18 29.08 -17.45
CA ARG A 231 2.78 29.59 -18.68
C ARG A 231 3.54 30.90 -18.49
N SER A 232 4.52 30.93 -17.59
CA SER A 232 5.52 31.99 -17.62
C SER A 232 6.66 31.56 -18.57
N HIS A 233 6.90 32.36 -19.62
CA HIS A 233 7.96 32.16 -20.60
C HIS A 233 9.33 32.65 -20.10
N ASP A 234 9.50 32.83 -18.78
CA ASP A 234 10.62 33.54 -18.21
C ASP A 234 11.54 32.57 -17.44
N GLY A 235 12.76 32.41 -17.93
CA GLY A 235 13.88 31.82 -17.19
C GLY A 235 13.98 30.30 -17.16
N GLY A 236 13.19 29.55 -17.98
CA GLY A 236 13.32 28.08 -18.08
C GLY A 236 12.56 27.29 -17.00
N LEU A 237 11.66 27.94 -16.29
CA LEU A 237 10.69 27.30 -15.40
C LEU A 237 9.47 26.87 -16.20
N ASP A 238 8.93 25.68 -15.85
CA ASP A 238 7.83 25.08 -16.60
C ASP A 238 6.46 25.40 -15.98
N GLY A 239 6.42 25.90 -14.73
CA GLY A 239 5.20 26.36 -14.09
C GLY A 239 5.36 26.90 -12.68
N VAL A 240 4.38 27.70 -12.26
CA VAL A 240 4.17 28.13 -10.87
C VAL A 240 2.75 27.72 -10.49
N ILE A 241 2.60 27.01 -9.39
CA ILE A 241 1.33 26.53 -8.89
C ILE A 241 1.04 27.20 -7.54
N ASN A 242 -0.15 27.73 -7.36
CA ASN A 242 -0.59 28.22 -6.07
C ASN A 242 -1.01 27.02 -5.20
N GLU A 243 -0.46 26.90 -3.99
CA GLU A 243 -0.84 25.85 -3.04
C GLU A 243 -2.16 26.17 -2.34
N ASP A 244 -2.48 27.45 -2.21
CA ASP A 244 -3.70 27.92 -1.55
C ASP A 244 -4.61 28.71 -2.50
N ALA A 245 -5.88 28.86 -2.11
CA ALA A 245 -6.90 29.54 -2.89
C ALA A 245 -6.65 31.07 -3.05
N LEU A 246 -5.82 31.65 -2.20
CA LEU A 246 -5.49 33.07 -2.22
C LEU A 246 -4.19 33.36 -2.99
N GLY A 247 -3.41 32.32 -3.32
CA GLY A 247 -2.12 32.47 -4.02
C GLY A 247 -1.01 33.04 -3.15
N LEU A 248 -1.11 32.92 -1.83
CA LEU A 248 -0.09 33.36 -0.89
C LEU A 248 1.13 32.45 -0.86
N ASP A 249 0.89 31.15 -1.02
CA ASP A 249 1.93 30.13 -1.10
C ASP A 249 2.06 29.63 -2.54
N GLN A 250 3.27 29.70 -3.08
CA GLN A 250 3.57 29.31 -4.45
C GLN A 250 4.61 28.19 -4.50
N LEU A 251 4.36 27.20 -5.34
CA LEU A 251 5.24 26.10 -5.67
C LEU A 251 5.79 26.31 -7.10
N VAL A 252 7.09 26.42 -7.22
CA VAL A 252 7.75 26.48 -8.53
C VAL A 252 8.03 25.07 -9.02
N VAL A 253 7.69 24.82 -10.28
CA VAL A 253 7.84 23.51 -10.91
C VAL A 253 8.83 23.61 -12.07
N GLN A 254 9.77 22.66 -12.11
CA GLN A 254 10.65 22.46 -13.27
C GLN A 254 10.59 21.00 -13.69
N ALA A 255 10.35 20.75 -14.96
CA ALA A 255 10.25 19.42 -15.55
C ALA A 255 11.22 19.29 -16.74
N LYS A 256 12.22 18.47 -16.60
CA LYS A 256 13.24 18.28 -17.65
C LYS A 256 13.36 16.83 -18.07
N ARG A 257 13.06 16.60 -19.35
CA ARG A 257 13.24 15.29 -19.97
C ARG A 257 14.73 15.09 -20.29
N TYR A 258 15.43 14.42 -19.42
CA TYR A 258 16.84 14.07 -19.60
C TYR A 258 17.02 12.57 -19.84
N THR A 259 18.09 12.22 -20.57
CA THR A 259 18.53 10.84 -20.83
C THR A 259 19.78 10.48 -20.03
N SER A 260 20.19 11.35 -19.12
CA SER A 260 21.33 11.18 -18.22
C SER A 260 21.02 11.79 -16.85
N PRO A 261 21.66 11.32 -15.78
CA PRO A 261 21.41 11.80 -14.43
C PRO A 261 21.58 13.31 -14.28
N VAL A 262 20.67 13.93 -13.57
CA VAL A 262 20.65 15.38 -13.28
C VAL A 262 21.75 15.70 -12.28
N ASP A 263 22.65 16.62 -12.65
CA ASP A 263 23.77 17.02 -11.80
C ASP A 263 23.41 18.17 -10.85
N VAL A 264 24.20 18.30 -9.79
CA VAL A 264 24.06 19.35 -8.74
C VAL A 264 24.02 20.78 -9.31
N LYS A 265 24.69 21.01 -10.45
CA LYS A 265 24.69 22.32 -11.10
C LYS A 265 23.27 22.78 -11.47
N LEU A 266 22.47 21.88 -12.05
CA LEU A 266 21.08 22.17 -12.43
C LEU A 266 20.20 22.44 -11.22
N ILE A 267 20.43 21.73 -10.11
CA ILE A 267 19.68 21.97 -8.88
C ILE A 267 20.06 23.30 -8.22
N ARG A 268 21.33 23.74 -8.35
CA ARG A 268 21.73 25.08 -7.91
C ARG A 268 21.10 26.18 -8.73
N GLU A 269 21.03 26.01 -10.05
CA GLU A 269 20.35 26.95 -10.96
C GLU A 269 18.86 27.03 -10.60
N PHE A 270 18.20 25.89 -10.41
CA PHE A 270 16.81 25.84 -9.97
C PHE A 270 16.60 26.48 -8.59
N ALA A 271 17.49 26.25 -7.62
CA ALA A 271 17.43 26.90 -6.32
C ALA A 271 17.55 28.44 -6.45
N GLY A 272 18.36 28.92 -7.38
CA GLY A 272 18.48 30.37 -7.69
C GLY A 272 17.18 30.94 -8.25
N SER A 273 16.50 30.22 -9.16
CA SER A 273 15.25 30.70 -9.76
C SER A 273 14.09 30.82 -8.75
N LEU A 274 14.12 30.07 -7.65
CA LEU A 274 13.11 30.23 -6.59
C LEU A 274 13.16 31.63 -5.95
N ASP A 275 14.36 32.24 -5.81
CA ASP A 275 14.51 33.59 -5.27
C ASP A 275 13.88 34.66 -6.20
N GLU A 276 14.01 34.46 -7.52
CA GLU A 276 13.41 35.34 -8.53
C GLU A 276 11.88 35.34 -8.47
N HIS A 277 11.29 34.23 -8.01
CA HIS A 277 9.84 34.05 -7.86
C HIS A 277 9.34 34.33 -6.43
N GLY A 278 10.23 34.73 -5.52
CA GLY A 278 9.87 35.09 -4.15
C GLY A 278 9.36 33.93 -3.30
N THR A 279 9.72 32.69 -3.64
CA THR A 279 9.33 31.47 -2.91
C THR A 279 10.56 30.65 -2.50
N ASP A 280 10.43 29.84 -1.47
CA ASP A 280 11.42 28.85 -1.04
C ASP A 280 11.02 27.40 -1.37
N LYS A 281 9.88 27.21 -2.08
CA LYS A 281 9.30 25.90 -2.40
C LYS A 281 9.44 25.59 -3.88
N GLY A 282 10.00 24.43 -4.20
CA GLY A 282 10.15 23.98 -5.58
C GLY A 282 10.14 22.46 -5.74
N VAL A 283 9.65 21.99 -6.88
CA VAL A 283 9.73 20.57 -7.27
C VAL A 283 10.41 20.47 -8.63
N PHE A 284 11.43 19.62 -8.69
CA PHE A 284 12.16 19.34 -9.92
C PHE A 284 11.87 17.92 -10.38
N PHE A 285 11.30 17.78 -11.57
CA PHE A 285 11.00 16.50 -12.20
C PHE A 285 11.99 16.17 -13.30
N THR A 286 12.37 14.91 -13.41
CA THR A 286 13.18 14.39 -14.52
C THR A 286 12.70 13.03 -14.96
N THR A 287 13.06 12.61 -16.18
CA THR A 287 12.84 11.23 -16.67
C THR A 287 13.99 10.28 -16.34
N ASP A 288 15.09 10.80 -15.83
CA ASP A 288 16.23 9.99 -15.36
C ASP A 288 16.40 10.16 -13.82
N LYS A 289 17.54 9.83 -13.28
CA LYS A 289 17.88 9.91 -11.87
C LYS A 289 18.57 11.23 -11.52
N PHE A 290 18.69 11.51 -10.24
CA PHE A 290 19.55 12.57 -9.73
C PHE A 290 20.89 11.97 -9.25
N THR A 291 21.98 12.74 -9.41
CA THR A 291 23.28 12.35 -8.82
C THR A 291 23.25 12.50 -7.30
N GLY A 292 24.05 11.70 -6.58
CA GLY A 292 24.19 11.82 -5.12
C GLY A 292 24.45 13.25 -4.66
N PRO A 293 25.42 13.98 -5.25
CA PRO A 293 25.65 15.40 -4.92
C PRO A 293 24.45 16.32 -5.16
N ALA A 294 23.58 16.02 -6.13
CA ALA A 294 22.35 16.80 -6.37
C ALA A 294 21.34 16.60 -5.23
N VAL A 295 21.15 15.36 -4.79
CA VAL A 295 20.27 15.03 -3.67
C VAL A 295 20.78 15.65 -2.36
N GLU A 296 22.07 15.49 -2.08
CA GLU A 296 22.70 16.09 -0.87
C GLU A 296 22.57 17.61 -0.84
N TYR A 297 22.78 18.26 -1.98
CA TYR A 297 22.62 19.71 -2.07
C TYR A 297 21.18 20.13 -1.79
N ALA A 298 20.18 19.49 -2.40
CA ALA A 298 18.78 19.81 -2.18
C ALA A 298 18.38 19.66 -0.69
N ARG A 299 18.93 18.65 0.00
CA ARG A 299 18.71 18.43 1.44
C ARG A 299 19.44 19.44 2.35
N SER A 300 20.58 19.97 1.90
CA SER A 300 21.44 20.82 2.74
C SER A 300 21.05 22.29 2.77
N ILE A 301 20.29 22.77 1.79
CA ILE A 301 19.90 24.17 1.69
C ILE A 301 18.65 24.47 2.51
N LYS A 302 18.41 25.75 2.82
CA LYS A 302 17.21 26.18 3.58
C LYS A 302 15.93 26.12 2.77
N LYS A 303 16.02 26.05 1.44
CA LYS A 303 14.87 25.98 0.54
C LYS A 303 14.29 24.57 0.54
N ARG A 304 12.99 24.47 0.36
CA ARG A 304 12.26 23.20 0.27
C ARG A 304 12.22 22.73 -1.18
N ILE A 305 13.23 22.00 -1.61
CA ILE A 305 13.31 21.44 -2.95
C ILE A 305 13.07 19.94 -2.88
N VAL A 306 12.01 19.50 -3.57
CA VAL A 306 11.69 18.08 -3.78
C VAL A 306 12.22 17.66 -5.15
N LEU A 307 12.91 16.54 -5.21
CA LEU A 307 13.45 15.96 -6.44
C LEU A 307 12.65 14.68 -6.76
N ILE A 308 11.97 14.66 -7.88
CA ILE A 308 11.16 13.53 -8.36
C ILE A 308 11.82 12.96 -9.60
N ASP A 309 12.38 11.77 -9.50
CA ASP A 309 12.97 11.06 -10.63
C ASP A 309 11.92 10.41 -11.53
N GLY A 310 12.39 9.81 -12.64
CA GLY A 310 11.46 9.26 -13.64
C GLY A 310 10.63 8.08 -13.12
N LEU A 311 11.20 7.24 -12.26
CA LEU A 311 10.46 6.10 -11.69
C LEU A 311 9.44 6.57 -10.66
N GLU A 312 9.82 7.52 -9.82
CA GLU A 312 8.91 8.12 -8.84
C GLU A 312 7.75 8.86 -9.51
N LEU A 313 8.04 9.66 -10.57
CA LEU A 313 6.99 10.28 -11.37
C LEU A 313 6.03 9.23 -11.97
N ALA A 314 6.55 8.13 -12.51
CA ALA A 314 5.74 7.07 -13.07
C ALA A 314 4.84 6.41 -12.03
N ARG A 315 5.35 6.16 -10.82
CA ARG A 315 4.56 5.65 -9.69
C ARG A 315 3.46 6.63 -9.27
N LEU A 316 3.76 7.93 -9.18
CA LEU A 316 2.76 8.96 -8.91
C LEU A 316 1.67 8.99 -10.00
N MET A 317 2.04 8.83 -11.27
CA MET A 317 1.08 8.74 -12.37
C MET A 317 0.14 7.55 -12.22
N VAL A 318 0.66 6.39 -11.88
CA VAL A 318 -0.14 5.17 -11.64
C VAL A 318 -1.06 5.37 -10.44
N LEU A 319 -0.54 5.88 -9.33
CA LEU A 319 -1.29 6.11 -8.09
C LEU A 319 -2.46 7.08 -8.29
N HIS A 320 -2.24 8.15 -9.04
CA HIS A 320 -3.25 9.20 -9.29
C HIS A 320 -4.03 9.04 -10.58
N GLY A 321 -3.89 7.90 -11.27
CA GLY A 321 -4.65 7.58 -12.47
C GLY A 321 -4.32 8.45 -13.68
N VAL A 322 -3.12 9.05 -13.73
CA VAL A 322 -2.68 9.89 -14.85
C VAL A 322 -1.94 9.04 -15.90
N GLY A 323 -2.47 9.00 -17.12
CA GLY A 323 -1.87 8.23 -18.23
C GLY A 323 -2.09 6.71 -18.13
N VAL A 324 -2.89 6.26 -17.17
CA VAL A 324 -3.29 4.85 -16.99
C VAL A 324 -4.80 4.71 -16.94
N SER A 325 -5.32 3.52 -17.16
CA SER A 325 -6.75 3.21 -17.06
C SER A 325 -6.98 1.97 -16.21
N VAL A 326 -8.03 2.00 -15.38
CA VAL A 326 -8.42 0.86 -14.55
C VAL A 326 -9.06 -0.20 -15.44
N THR A 327 -8.41 -1.38 -15.54
CA THR A 327 -8.91 -2.52 -16.31
C THR A 327 -9.72 -3.50 -15.46
N ARG A 328 -9.48 -3.54 -14.16
CA ARG A 328 -10.16 -4.46 -13.23
C ARG A 328 -10.20 -3.88 -11.80
N VAL A 329 -11.32 -4.09 -11.14
CA VAL A 329 -11.48 -3.81 -9.70
C VAL A 329 -11.68 -5.14 -8.98
N LEU A 330 -10.91 -5.38 -7.93
CA LEU A 330 -11.03 -6.56 -7.08
C LEU A 330 -11.65 -6.15 -5.74
N SER A 331 -12.74 -6.83 -5.36
CA SER A 331 -13.37 -6.63 -4.07
C SER A 331 -13.02 -7.78 -3.13
N ILE A 332 -12.50 -7.47 -1.96
CA ILE A 332 -12.18 -8.43 -0.91
C ILE A 332 -13.29 -8.33 0.14
N SER A 333 -13.96 -9.44 0.44
CA SER A 333 -15.04 -9.50 1.42
C SER A 333 -14.60 -10.25 2.67
N ARG A 334 -15.06 -9.82 3.81
CA ARG A 334 -14.99 -10.57 5.07
C ARG A 334 -16.39 -10.98 5.51
N VAL A 335 -16.49 -12.01 6.34
CA VAL A 335 -17.76 -12.38 6.94
C VAL A 335 -18.21 -11.25 7.87
N ASP A 336 -19.39 -10.73 7.59
CA ASP A 336 -20.09 -9.83 8.53
C ASP A 336 -20.72 -10.72 9.60
N ASN A 337 -20.07 -10.70 10.73
CA ASN A 337 -20.49 -11.58 11.80
C ASN A 337 -21.79 -11.07 12.48
N ASP A 338 -22.04 -9.78 12.52
CA ASP A 338 -23.21 -9.20 13.18
C ASP A 338 -24.49 -9.53 12.40
N PHE A 339 -24.36 -9.79 11.10
CA PHE A 339 -25.47 -10.29 10.26
C PHE A 339 -25.99 -11.68 10.69
N PHE A 340 -25.17 -12.50 11.33
CA PHE A 340 -25.52 -13.85 11.75
C PHE A 340 -25.89 -13.95 13.25
N ASP A 341 -25.88 -12.83 13.98
CA ASP A 341 -26.41 -12.79 15.33
C ASP A 341 -27.95 -12.63 15.26
N GLU A 342 -28.67 -13.40 16.08
CA GLU A 342 -30.13 -13.22 16.19
C GLU A 342 -30.38 -11.81 16.78
N PRO A 343 -31.30 -11.04 16.22
CA PRO A 343 -31.73 -9.81 16.89
C PRO A 343 -32.39 -10.17 18.21
N ASP A 344 -31.92 -9.57 19.32
CA ASP A 344 -32.53 -9.67 20.64
C ASP A 344 -34.02 -9.22 20.65
#